data_5d83d264edaae2d9971a571dfd0d862c
#
_entry.id   5d83d264edaae2d9971a571dfd0d862c
#
_cell.length_a   1.000
_cell.length_b   1.000
_cell.length_c   1.000
_cell.angle_alpha   90.00
_cell.angle_beta   90.00
_cell.angle_gamma   90.00
#
_symmetry.space_group_name_H-M   'P 1'
#
loop_
_entity.id
_entity.type
_entity.pdbx_description
1 polymer ?
#
loop_
_entity_poly.entity_id
_entity_poly.type
_entity_poly.pdbx_seq_one_letter_code
_entity_poly.pdbx_strand_id
1 'polypeptide(L)'
;MIIALPRIEDARGIRSILLKNGFNVTGVCTTGAQVLSQIDGWSDGIILCGYKLNDMMYSELHDCLPSGFDMLLMASQRAVNDCLDNHIVCLSMPFKVHDLVDTVSMMSYAVTRRRKKAKHKPGERSAEEAALIQAAKELLMSRNHMTEEEAYRYLQKCSMDSSTNLTETAQMVLAMFH
;
A
#
# COMPACT_ATOMS: atom_id res chain seq x y z
N MET A 1 10.81 -2.99 -0.11
CA MET A 1 11.29 -2.14 0.99
C MET A 1 12.77 -1.79 0.79
N ILE A 2 13.21 -0.65 1.33
CA ILE A 2 14.60 -0.18 1.28
C ILE A 2 15.13 -0.04 2.71
N ILE A 3 16.43 -0.33 2.89
CA ILE A 3 17.12 -0.16 4.17
C ILE A 3 18.16 0.96 4.00
N ALA A 4 18.11 1.96 4.87
CA ALA A 4 18.98 3.12 4.88
C ALA A 4 19.69 3.25 6.24
N LEU A 5 20.97 2.90 6.31
CA LEU A 5 21.81 3.00 7.51
C LEU A 5 23.16 3.60 7.15
N PRO A 6 23.78 4.37 8.09
CA PRO A 6 25.05 5.04 7.80
C PRO A 6 26.20 4.05 7.51
N ARG A 7 26.14 2.84 8.05
CA ARG A 7 27.12 1.78 7.80
C ARG A 7 26.50 0.68 6.95
N ILE A 8 27.13 0.40 5.84
CA ILE A 8 26.65 -0.56 4.84
C ILE A 8 26.60 -2.00 5.39
N GLU A 9 27.51 -2.35 6.30
CA GLU A 9 27.58 -3.68 6.93
C GLU A 9 26.33 -3.94 7.79
N ASP A 10 25.92 -2.96 8.59
CA ASP A 10 24.72 -3.04 9.42
C ASP A 10 23.47 -3.20 8.54
N ALA A 11 23.39 -2.44 7.47
CA ALA A 11 22.28 -2.50 6.52
C ALA A 11 22.22 -3.87 5.80
N ARG A 12 23.36 -4.44 5.42
CA ARG A 12 23.46 -5.79 4.85
C ARG A 12 23.08 -6.87 5.86
N GLY A 13 23.45 -6.70 7.12
CA GLY A 13 23.05 -7.59 8.22
C GLY A 13 21.52 -7.64 8.35
N ILE A 14 20.86 -6.48 8.44
CA ILE A 14 19.39 -6.36 8.50
C ILE A 14 18.75 -6.93 7.24
N ARG A 15 19.29 -6.63 6.05
CA ARG A 15 18.80 -7.22 4.80
C ARG A 15 18.81 -8.74 4.84
N SER A 16 19.91 -9.35 5.32
CA SER A 16 20.02 -10.81 5.43
C SER A 16 18.97 -11.41 6.36
N ILE A 17 18.69 -10.75 7.50
CA ILE A 17 17.63 -11.15 8.43
C ILE A 17 16.27 -11.11 7.76
N LEU A 18 15.94 -10.01 7.10
CA LEU A 18 14.64 -9.82 6.46
C LEU A 18 14.42 -10.79 5.30
N LEU A 19 15.43 -11.02 4.46
CA LEU A 19 15.36 -12.00 3.36
C LEU A 19 15.11 -13.42 3.87
N LYS A 20 15.80 -13.84 4.96
CA LYS A 20 15.60 -15.15 5.59
C LYS A 20 14.18 -15.32 6.15
N ASN A 21 13.51 -14.23 6.51
CA ASN A 21 12.13 -14.24 7.01
C ASN A 21 11.09 -13.94 5.90
N GLY A 22 11.48 -14.03 4.64
CA GLY A 22 10.54 -13.95 3.50
C GLY A 22 10.18 -12.55 3.03
N PHE A 23 10.85 -11.49 3.55
CA PHE A 23 10.61 -10.12 3.09
C PHE A 23 11.43 -9.79 1.85
N ASN A 24 10.85 -9.02 0.94
CA ASN A 24 11.55 -8.54 -0.24
C ASN A 24 12.22 -7.18 0.03
N VAL A 25 13.55 -7.18 0.08
CA VAL A 25 14.39 -5.97 0.22
C VAL A 25 15.00 -5.62 -1.12
N THR A 26 14.53 -4.54 -1.72
CA THR A 26 14.92 -4.09 -3.07
C THR A 26 16.20 -3.26 -3.09
N GLY A 27 16.51 -2.57 -1.98
CA GLY A 27 17.69 -1.70 -1.93
C GLY A 27 18.31 -1.58 -0.54
N VAL A 28 19.61 -1.26 -0.54
CA VAL A 28 20.38 -0.91 0.64
C VAL A 28 21.13 0.38 0.33
N CYS A 29 20.92 1.41 1.15
CA CYS A 29 21.45 2.76 0.98
C CYS A 29 22.22 3.21 2.22
N THR A 30 23.12 4.17 2.06
CA THR A 30 23.82 4.83 3.16
C THR A 30 23.51 6.33 3.25
N THR A 31 22.77 6.85 2.27
CA THR A 31 22.37 8.24 2.16
C THR A 31 20.87 8.36 1.84
N GLY A 32 20.24 9.44 2.27
CA GLY A 32 18.85 9.75 1.94
C GLY A 32 18.66 10.03 0.45
N ALA A 33 19.62 10.69 -0.18
CA ALA A 33 19.60 10.93 -1.63
C ALA A 33 19.52 9.61 -2.43
N GLN A 34 20.23 8.56 -2.01
CA GLN A 34 20.13 7.23 -2.63
C GLN A 34 18.73 6.62 -2.44
N VAL A 35 18.12 6.80 -1.25
CA VAL A 35 16.76 6.32 -1.00
C VAL A 35 15.79 7.01 -1.95
N LEU A 36 15.79 8.34 -2.01
CA LEU A 36 14.90 9.13 -2.86
C LEU A 36 15.04 8.77 -4.34
N SER A 37 16.28 8.57 -4.81
CA SER A 37 16.52 8.12 -6.18
C SER A 37 16.00 6.72 -6.47
N GLN A 38 16.05 5.80 -5.49
CA GLN A 38 15.56 4.43 -5.68
C GLN A 38 14.03 4.30 -5.62
N ILE A 39 13.35 5.19 -4.92
CA ILE A 39 11.88 5.19 -4.83
C ILE A 39 11.22 6.00 -5.94
N ASP A 40 12.00 6.65 -6.78
CA ASP A 40 11.47 7.40 -7.91
C ASP A 40 10.58 6.51 -8.79
N GLY A 41 9.37 6.97 -9.06
CA GLY A 41 8.35 6.20 -9.77
C GLY A 41 7.62 5.13 -8.94
N TRP A 42 7.92 4.98 -7.65
CA TRP A 42 7.17 4.07 -6.77
C TRP A 42 6.02 4.80 -6.08
N SER A 43 4.87 4.16 -5.98
CA SER A 43 3.68 4.74 -5.34
C SER A 43 3.65 4.56 -3.82
N ASP A 44 4.29 3.51 -3.30
CA ASP A 44 4.27 3.16 -1.88
C ASP A 44 5.43 2.23 -1.51
N GLY A 45 5.71 2.13 -0.22
CA GLY A 45 6.75 1.24 0.28
C GLY A 45 7.05 1.40 1.77
N ILE A 46 8.06 0.67 2.23
CA ILE A 46 8.59 0.78 3.59
C ILE A 46 10.07 1.12 3.51
N ILE A 47 10.46 2.13 4.27
CA ILE A 47 11.85 2.56 4.44
C ILE A 47 12.28 2.24 5.88
N LEU A 48 13.26 1.36 6.04
CA LEU A 48 13.92 1.13 7.33
C LEU A 48 15.09 2.11 7.43
N CYS A 49 15.04 3.04 8.37
CA CYS A 49 15.99 4.14 8.46
C CYS A 49 16.69 4.18 9.83
N GLY A 50 17.97 4.49 9.83
CA GLY A 50 18.70 4.88 11.05
C GLY A 50 18.41 6.34 11.43
N TYR A 51 18.72 6.71 12.68
CA TYR A 51 18.48 8.08 13.19
C TYR A 51 19.19 9.17 12.35
N LYS A 52 20.39 8.88 11.90
CA LYS A 52 21.18 9.80 11.05
C LYS A 52 21.81 9.00 9.92
N LEU A 53 21.65 9.45 8.70
CA LEU A 53 22.35 8.98 7.51
C LEU A 53 23.63 9.80 7.28
N ASN A 54 24.39 9.48 6.23
CA ASN A 54 25.64 10.18 5.95
C ASN A 54 25.43 11.61 5.42
N ASP A 55 24.23 11.90 4.90
CA ASP A 55 23.88 13.18 4.25
C ASP A 55 22.74 13.93 4.96
N MET A 56 21.85 13.25 5.69
CA MET A 56 20.69 13.87 6.32
C MET A 56 20.19 13.12 7.55
N MET A 57 19.30 13.75 8.32
CA MET A 57 18.58 13.12 9.42
C MET A 57 17.36 12.35 8.91
N TYR A 58 16.87 11.40 9.72
CA TYR A 58 15.65 10.63 9.38
C TYR A 58 14.43 11.53 9.16
N SER A 59 14.33 12.64 9.91
CA SER A 59 13.22 13.60 9.79
C SER A 59 13.24 14.30 8.43
N GLU A 60 14.40 14.75 7.98
CA GLU A 60 14.56 15.38 6.66
C GLU A 60 14.20 14.40 5.53
N LEU A 61 14.64 13.14 5.68
CA LEU A 61 14.24 12.09 4.72
C LEU A 61 12.73 11.85 4.75
N HIS A 62 12.12 11.78 5.95
CA HIS A 62 10.68 11.56 6.11
C HIS A 62 9.85 12.66 5.44
N ASP A 63 10.26 13.92 5.61
CA ASP A 63 9.58 15.08 4.98
C ASP A 63 9.65 15.04 3.44
N CYS A 64 10.69 14.39 2.89
CA CYS A 64 10.86 14.22 1.45
C CYS A 64 10.15 12.98 0.88
N LEU A 65 9.64 12.07 1.73
CA LEU A 65 8.98 10.85 1.26
C LEU A 65 7.56 11.13 0.74
N PRO A 66 7.16 10.51 -0.39
CA PRO A 66 5.77 10.53 -0.82
C PRO A 66 4.82 9.90 0.23
N SER A 67 3.58 10.37 0.29
CA SER A 67 2.58 9.94 1.30
C SER A 67 2.24 8.44 1.34
N GLY A 68 2.66 7.69 0.32
CA GLY A 68 2.50 6.22 0.26
C GLY A 68 3.56 5.43 1.02
N PHE A 69 4.63 6.11 1.49
CA PHE A 69 5.73 5.43 2.17
C PHE A 69 5.59 5.48 3.68
N ASP A 70 5.86 4.35 4.33
CA ASP A 70 5.98 4.25 5.79
C ASP A 70 7.45 4.17 6.17
N MET A 71 7.81 4.84 7.27
CA MET A 71 9.17 4.79 7.82
C MET A 71 9.21 3.96 9.10
N LEU A 72 10.20 3.05 9.20
CA LEU A 72 10.61 2.38 10.42
C LEU A 72 11.94 2.99 10.87
N LEU A 73 11.92 3.75 11.94
CA LEU A 73 13.10 4.34 12.56
C LEU A 73 13.77 3.33 13.52
N MET A 74 15.01 2.98 13.25
CA MET A 74 15.85 2.15 14.13
C MET A 74 16.87 3.04 14.83
N ALA A 75 16.68 3.29 16.11
CA ALA A 75 17.50 4.23 16.88
C ALA A 75 17.65 3.79 18.35
N SER A 76 18.53 4.46 19.10
CA SER A 76 18.64 4.26 20.54
C SER A 76 17.32 4.62 21.24
N GLN A 77 17.05 4.04 22.41
CA GLN A 77 15.83 4.32 23.20
C GLN A 77 15.65 5.81 23.44
N ARG A 78 16.74 6.53 23.68
CA ARG A 78 16.70 8.00 23.88
C ARG A 78 16.22 8.73 22.62
N ALA A 79 16.79 8.39 21.47
CA ALA A 79 16.39 9.02 20.20
C ALA A 79 14.96 8.64 19.77
N VAL A 80 14.48 7.45 20.15
CA VAL A 80 13.08 7.03 19.95
C VAL A 80 12.14 7.87 20.82
N ASN A 81 12.50 8.14 22.07
CA ASN A 81 11.69 8.99 22.96
C ASN A 81 11.62 10.44 22.50
N ASP A 82 12.64 10.93 21.79
CA ASP A 82 12.69 12.27 21.20
C ASP A 82 11.94 12.37 19.86
N CYS A 83 11.50 11.25 19.31
CA CYS A 83 10.71 11.19 18.08
C CYS A 83 9.25 11.58 18.38
N LEU A 84 8.88 12.81 18.05
CA LEU A 84 7.53 13.36 18.29
C LEU A 84 6.54 13.04 17.18
N ASP A 85 6.99 12.42 16.07
CA ASP A 85 6.15 12.13 14.92
C ASP A 85 5.42 10.79 15.10
N ASN A 86 4.11 10.86 15.30
CA ASN A 86 3.23 9.69 15.45
C ASN A 86 3.05 8.88 14.16
N HIS A 87 3.57 9.36 13.02
CA HIS A 87 3.49 8.66 11.74
C HIS A 87 4.71 7.76 11.48
N ILE A 88 5.75 7.87 12.30
CA ILE A 88 6.96 7.07 12.19
C ILE A 88 6.89 5.90 13.19
N VAL A 89 7.00 4.68 12.67
CA VAL A 89 7.13 3.50 13.54
C VAL A 89 8.56 3.45 14.05
N CYS A 90 8.74 3.31 15.37
CA CYS A 90 10.05 3.31 16.00
C CYS A 90 10.40 1.94 16.57
N LEU A 91 11.64 1.50 16.37
CA LEU A 91 12.22 0.30 16.96
C LEU A 91 13.49 0.67 17.72
N SER A 92 13.47 0.49 19.04
CA SER A 92 14.60 0.86 19.88
C SER A 92 15.75 -0.15 19.81
N MET A 93 16.96 0.34 19.69
CA MET A 93 18.18 -0.48 19.71
C MET A 93 18.75 -0.60 21.14
N PRO A 94 19.28 -1.77 21.55
CA PRO A 94 19.35 -3.03 20.80
C PRO A 94 18.01 -3.77 20.75
N PHE A 95 17.65 -4.34 19.60
CA PHE A 95 16.43 -5.13 19.41
C PHE A 95 16.77 -6.58 19.11
N LYS A 96 15.82 -7.47 19.36
CA LYS A 96 15.92 -8.88 18.96
C LYS A 96 15.39 -9.04 17.52
N VAL A 97 15.84 -10.12 16.87
CA VAL A 97 15.44 -10.40 15.48
C VAL A 97 13.92 -10.49 15.33
N HIS A 98 13.22 -11.09 16.29
CA HIS A 98 11.77 -11.21 16.23
C HIS A 98 11.06 -9.84 16.33
N ASP A 99 11.57 -8.90 17.14
CA ASP A 99 10.98 -7.55 17.25
C ASP A 99 11.01 -6.83 15.89
N LEU A 100 12.12 -6.94 15.17
CA LEU A 100 12.25 -6.39 13.82
C LEU A 100 11.28 -7.07 12.84
N VAL A 101 11.24 -8.41 12.85
CA VAL A 101 10.41 -9.22 11.95
C VAL A 101 8.93 -8.93 12.17
N ASP A 102 8.48 -8.89 13.43
CA ASP A 102 7.08 -8.62 13.78
C ASP A 102 6.67 -7.20 13.40
N THR A 103 7.53 -6.22 13.67
CA THR A 103 7.28 -4.82 13.29
C THR A 103 7.16 -4.67 11.77
N VAL A 104 8.10 -5.24 11.01
CA VAL A 104 8.07 -5.19 9.54
C VAL A 104 6.88 -5.96 8.97
N SER A 105 6.48 -7.08 9.59
CA SER A 105 5.28 -7.83 9.21
C SER A 105 4.02 -6.97 9.35
N MET A 106 3.87 -6.31 10.49
CA MET A 106 2.73 -5.41 10.76
C MET A 106 2.67 -4.26 9.74
N MET A 107 3.78 -3.61 9.47
CA MET A 107 3.87 -2.52 8.48
C MET A 107 3.56 -3.02 7.06
N SER A 108 4.09 -4.19 6.68
CA SER A 108 3.84 -4.80 5.36
C SER A 108 2.36 -5.13 5.16
N TYR A 109 1.69 -5.63 6.20
CA TYR A 109 0.26 -5.85 6.18
C TYR A 109 -0.52 -4.54 5.99
N ALA A 110 -0.15 -3.47 6.70
CA ALA A 110 -0.78 -2.16 6.58
C ALA A 110 -0.65 -1.59 5.15
N VAL A 111 0.55 -1.64 4.56
CA VAL A 111 0.78 -1.22 3.16
C VAL A 111 -0.07 -2.04 2.19
N THR A 112 -0.09 -3.37 2.34
CA THR A 112 -0.88 -4.26 1.47
C THR A 112 -2.38 -3.97 1.58
N ARG A 113 -2.88 -3.68 2.79
CA ARG A 113 -4.28 -3.31 3.02
C ARG A 113 -4.62 -1.97 2.36
N ARG A 114 -3.71 -0.98 2.41
CA ARG A 114 -3.90 0.32 1.71
C ARG A 114 -3.94 0.12 0.19
N ARG A 115 -3.04 -0.70 -0.38
CA ARG A 115 -3.06 -1.05 -1.82
C ARG A 115 -4.38 -1.68 -2.24
N LYS A 116 -4.90 -2.63 -1.45
CA LYS A 116 -6.20 -3.26 -1.72
C LYS A 116 -7.33 -2.23 -1.67
N LYS A 117 -7.35 -1.36 -0.67
CA LYS A 117 -8.34 -0.28 -0.57
C LYS A 117 -8.23 0.75 -1.71
N ALA A 118 -7.01 1.09 -2.14
CA ALA A 118 -6.79 2.01 -3.25
C ALA A 118 -7.29 1.43 -4.59
N LYS A 119 -7.10 0.11 -4.80
CA LYS A 119 -7.68 -0.59 -5.96
C LYS A 119 -9.21 -0.71 -5.90
N HIS A 120 -9.80 -0.63 -4.70
CA HIS A 120 -11.25 -0.66 -4.47
C HIS A 120 -11.83 0.73 -4.18
N LYS A 121 -11.14 1.83 -4.52
CA LYS A 121 -11.79 3.14 -4.48
C LYS A 121 -12.94 3.14 -5.50
N PRO A 122 -14.20 3.41 -5.06
CA PRO A 122 -15.33 3.57 -5.98
C PRO A 122 -15.16 4.90 -6.73
N GLY A 123 -14.31 4.93 -7.72
CA GLY A 123 -14.01 6.15 -8.46
C GLY A 123 -13.28 5.92 -9.79
N GLU A 124 -12.51 4.84 -9.86
CA GLU A 124 -11.87 4.42 -11.12
C GLU A 124 -12.20 2.93 -11.34
N ARG A 125 -13.44 2.70 -11.79
CA ARG A 125 -13.78 1.45 -12.46
C ARG A 125 -12.86 1.36 -13.66
N SER A 126 -12.22 0.22 -13.90
CA SER A 126 -11.48 0.05 -15.15
C SER A 126 -12.43 0.37 -16.30
N ALA A 127 -11.92 0.88 -17.42
CA ALA A 127 -12.75 1.21 -18.56
C ALA A 127 -13.62 -0.01 -18.99
N GLU A 128 -13.11 -1.22 -18.79
CA GLU A 128 -13.80 -2.50 -19.04
C GLU A 128 -14.96 -2.74 -18.07
N GLU A 129 -14.77 -2.49 -16.77
CA GLU A 129 -15.83 -2.62 -15.75
C GLU A 129 -16.94 -1.59 -15.97
N ALA A 130 -16.58 -0.36 -16.33
CA ALA A 130 -17.53 0.67 -16.66
C ALA A 130 -18.34 0.31 -17.93
N ALA A 131 -17.70 -0.24 -18.95
CA ALA A 131 -18.34 -0.70 -20.18
C ALA A 131 -19.31 -1.87 -19.93
N LEU A 132 -18.95 -2.84 -19.08
CA LEU A 132 -19.84 -3.95 -18.69
C LEU A 132 -21.09 -3.47 -17.97
N ILE A 133 -20.95 -2.54 -17.02
CA ILE A 133 -22.09 -1.97 -16.30
C ILE A 133 -22.96 -1.15 -17.23
N GLN A 134 -22.36 -0.40 -18.16
CA GLN A 134 -23.11 0.38 -19.16
C GLN A 134 -23.89 -0.52 -20.09
N ALA A 135 -23.29 -1.60 -20.60
CA ALA A 135 -23.96 -2.58 -21.46
C ALA A 135 -25.15 -3.27 -20.74
N ALA A 136 -24.98 -3.60 -19.46
CA ALA A 136 -26.08 -4.18 -18.66
C ALA A 136 -27.21 -3.16 -18.43
N LYS A 137 -26.92 -1.89 -18.21
CA LYS A 137 -27.94 -0.84 -18.13
C LYS A 137 -28.71 -0.70 -19.44
N GLU A 138 -28.02 -0.60 -20.57
CA GLU A 138 -28.61 -0.50 -21.89
C GLU A 138 -29.54 -1.66 -22.20
N LEU A 139 -29.13 -2.88 -21.83
CA LEU A 139 -29.96 -4.07 -21.97
C LEU A 139 -31.26 -3.98 -21.14
N LEU A 140 -31.17 -3.59 -19.87
CA LEU A 140 -32.32 -3.41 -18.98
C LEU A 140 -33.24 -2.28 -19.46
N MET A 141 -32.69 -1.18 -19.96
CA MET A 141 -33.44 -0.08 -20.54
C MET A 141 -34.22 -0.50 -21.78
N SER A 142 -33.56 -1.26 -22.67
CA SER A 142 -34.20 -1.70 -23.95
C SER A 142 -35.28 -2.76 -23.75
N ARG A 143 -35.05 -3.72 -22.82
CA ARG A 143 -35.98 -4.84 -22.61
C ARG A 143 -37.08 -4.59 -21.61
N ASN A 144 -36.77 -3.86 -20.54
CA ASN A 144 -37.71 -3.65 -19.44
C ASN A 144 -38.29 -2.22 -19.44
N HIS A 145 -37.98 -1.39 -20.46
CA HIS A 145 -38.41 0.01 -20.58
C HIS A 145 -38.05 0.84 -19.32
N MET A 146 -36.93 0.53 -18.67
CA MET A 146 -36.42 1.24 -17.51
C MET A 146 -35.70 2.51 -17.94
N THR A 147 -35.74 3.54 -17.10
CA THR A 147 -34.82 4.68 -17.19
C THR A 147 -33.40 4.25 -16.76
N GLU A 148 -32.40 5.05 -17.12
CA GLU A 148 -31.01 4.76 -16.75
C GLU A 148 -30.84 4.65 -15.22
N GLU A 149 -31.53 5.51 -14.48
CA GLU A 149 -31.48 5.52 -13.00
C GLU A 149 -32.14 4.27 -12.41
N GLU A 150 -33.25 3.82 -12.95
CA GLU A 150 -33.95 2.61 -12.54
C GLU A 150 -33.10 1.36 -12.86
N ALA A 151 -32.49 1.29 -14.03
CA ALA A 151 -31.59 0.20 -14.41
C ALA A 151 -30.37 0.11 -13.49
N TYR A 152 -29.78 1.25 -13.11
CA TYR A 152 -28.67 1.28 -12.16
C TYR A 152 -29.10 0.84 -10.76
N ARG A 153 -30.23 1.31 -10.26
CA ARG A 153 -30.79 0.88 -8.95
C ARG A 153 -31.11 -0.61 -8.94
N TYR A 154 -31.61 -1.14 -10.05
CA TYR A 154 -31.86 -2.58 -10.21
C TYR A 154 -30.58 -3.39 -10.07
N LEU A 155 -29.51 -3.03 -10.78
CA LEU A 155 -28.19 -3.67 -10.68
C LEU A 155 -27.63 -3.58 -9.25
N GLN A 156 -27.76 -2.44 -8.58
CA GLN A 156 -27.34 -2.29 -7.18
C GLN A 156 -28.11 -3.23 -6.26
N LYS A 157 -29.41 -3.31 -6.39
CA LYS A 157 -30.25 -4.19 -5.56
C LYS A 157 -29.86 -5.65 -5.77
N CYS A 158 -29.73 -6.10 -7.01
CA CYS A 158 -29.30 -7.46 -7.34
C CYS A 158 -27.90 -7.79 -6.77
N SER A 159 -26.96 -6.83 -6.80
CA SER A 159 -25.63 -7.02 -6.24
C SER A 159 -25.66 -7.17 -4.72
N MET A 160 -26.53 -6.43 -4.05
CA MET A 160 -26.73 -6.55 -2.59
C MET A 160 -27.40 -7.87 -2.22
N ASP A 161 -28.44 -8.27 -2.95
CA ASP A 161 -29.21 -9.50 -2.70
C ASP A 161 -28.37 -10.76 -2.95
N SER A 162 -27.49 -10.73 -3.94
CA SER A 162 -26.58 -11.84 -4.28
C SER A 162 -25.22 -11.80 -3.57
N SER A 163 -24.94 -10.76 -2.78
CA SER A 163 -23.63 -10.53 -2.13
C SER A 163 -22.45 -10.53 -3.12
N THR A 164 -22.70 -10.14 -4.36
CA THR A 164 -21.70 -10.01 -5.43
C THR A 164 -21.33 -8.54 -5.67
N ASN A 165 -20.26 -8.27 -6.40
CA ASN A 165 -19.95 -6.91 -6.80
C ASN A 165 -20.80 -6.48 -8.03
N LEU A 166 -20.88 -5.17 -8.25
CA LEU A 166 -21.74 -4.60 -9.31
C LEU A 166 -21.31 -5.06 -10.72
N THR A 167 -20.02 -5.31 -10.95
CA THR A 167 -19.48 -5.80 -12.23
C THR A 167 -19.87 -7.24 -12.49
N GLU A 168 -19.74 -8.11 -11.49
CA GLU A 168 -20.18 -9.51 -11.56
C GLU A 168 -21.69 -9.59 -11.78
N THR A 169 -22.47 -8.75 -11.10
CA THR A 169 -23.92 -8.65 -11.31
C THR A 169 -24.25 -8.20 -12.73
N ALA A 170 -23.53 -7.24 -13.29
CA ALA A 170 -23.68 -6.81 -14.67
C ALA A 170 -23.41 -7.95 -15.66
N GLN A 171 -22.34 -8.74 -15.44
CA GLN A 171 -22.02 -9.92 -16.23
C GLN A 171 -23.12 -10.99 -16.15
N MET A 172 -23.66 -11.24 -14.95
CA MET A 172 -24.77 -12.17 -14.74
C MET A 172 -26.01 -11.73 -15.50
N VAL A 173 -26.37 -10.45 -15.43
CA VAL A 173 -27.52 -9.90 -16.20
C VAL A 173 -27.28 -10.02 -17.69
N LEU A 174 -26.11 -9.70 -18.21
CA LEU A 174 -25.78 -9.88 -19.63
C LEU A 174 -25.87 -11.36 -20.07
N ALA A 175 -25.41 -12.28 -19.22
CA ALA A 175 -25.44 -13.73 -19.52
C ALA A 175 -26.86 -14.33 -19.48
N MET A 176 -27.77 -13.79 -18.66
CA MET A 176 -29.17 -14.26 -18.57
C MET A 176 -30.00 -13.87 -19.80
N PHE A 177 -29.57 -12.91 -20.60
CA PHE A 177 -30.31 -12.38 -21.75
C PHE A 177 -29.61 -12.65 -23.10
N HIS A 178 -28.53 -13.44 -23.06
CA HIS A 178 -27.89 -14.01 -24.27
C HIS A 178 -28.44 -15.40 -24.50
#